data_df33199d8e327a90a9dcc675c8776f43
#
_entry.id   df33199d8e327a90a9dcc675c8776f43
#
_cell.length_a   1.000
_cell.length_b   1.000
_cell.length_c   1.000
_cell.angle_alpha   90.00
_cell.angle_beta   90.00
_cell.angle_gamma   90.00
#
_symmetry.space_group_name_H-M   'P 1'
#
loop_
_entity.id
_entity.type
_entity.pdbx_description
1 polymer ?
#
loop_
_entity_poly.entity_id
_entity_poly.type
_entity_poly.pdbx_seq_one_letter_code
_entity_poly.pdbx_strand_id
1 'polypeptide(L)'
;MSNQTSIELQKDGRTLTLYVIRSAIKSIGLQMREDGTVLLRIPNRLSARALQDFLTREQTWIWQKTEQMQSRIKQRETTGAIPVEQLSSRDLDQIKEKIGSRVAYYSKIMGVTVGRITIRHQKTRWGSCSSKGNLNFNYQLYYLPEELLDYVVIHELAHRRHMNHSADFWAEVEKYCPDYKVQRKRLKEYKLV
;
A
#
# COMPACT_ATOMS: atom_id res chain seq x y z
N MET A 1 9.17 -7.60 -22.37
CA MET A 1 7.71 -7.51 -22.47
C MET A 1 7.13 -8.72 -21.75
N SER A 2 6.51 -8.54 -20.59
CA SER A 2 5.92 -9.66 -19.85
C SER A 2 4.62 -10.05 -20.55
N ASN A 3 4.56 -11.27 -21.10
CA ASN A 3 3.33 -11.86 -21.63
C ASN A 3 2.29 -11.93 -20.50
N GLN A 4 1.43 -10.94 -20.46
CA GLN A 4 0.32 -10.88 -19.54
C GLN A 4 -0.82 -11.70 -20.17
N THR A 5 -1.02 -12.92 -19.69
CA THR A 5 -2.10 -13.80 -20.15
C THR A 5 -3.34 -13.46 -19.32
N SER A 6 -4.49 -13.24 -19.95
CA SER A 6 -5.78 -13.10 -19.27
C SER A 6 -6.58 -14.39 -19.34
N ILE A 7 -7.34 -14.67 -18.28
CA ILE A 7 -8.27 -15.80 -18.18
C ILE A 7 -9.63 -15.24 -17.77
N GLU A 8 -10.68 -15.65 -18.43
CA GLU A 8 -12.05 -15.28 -18.10
C GLU A 8 -12.73 -16.39 -17.33
N LEU A 9 -13.31 -16.05 -16.19
CA LEU A 9 -14.21 -16.90 -15.43
C LEU A 9 -15.65 -16.41 -15.58
N GLN A 10 -16.55 -17.31 -15.91
CA GLN A 10 -17.97 -17.00 -16.03
C GLN A 10 -18.76 -17.61 -14.88
N LYS A 11 -19.67 -16.85 -14.28
CA LYS A 11 -20.59 -17.30 -13.25
C LYS A 11 -21.85 -16.43 -13.26
N ASP A 12 -23.01 -17.05 -13.29
CA ASP A 12 -24.32 -16.38 -13.20
C ASP A 12 -24.46 -15.20 -14.18
N GLY A 13 -24.04 -15.38 -15.43
CA GLY A 13 -24.09 -14.36 -16.49
C GLY A 13 -23.06 -13.24 -16.33
N ARG A 14 -22.18 -13.28 -15.32
CA ARG A 14 -21.10 -12.32 -15.10
C ARG A 14 -19.77 -12.89 -15.55
N THR A 15 -18.89 -12.03 -16.07
CA THR A 15 -17.53 -12.39 -16.47
C THR A 15 -16.53 -11.69 -15.56
N LEU A 16 -15.55 -12.44 -15.05
CA LEU A 16 -14.43 -11.95 -14.28
C LEU A 16 -13.13 -12.21 -15.04
N THR A 17 -12.43 -11.13 -15.41
CA THR A 17 -11.13 -11.24 -16.08
C THR A 17 -10.01 -11.27 -15.06
N LEU A 18 -9.21 -12.35 -15.07
CA LEU A 18 -8.02 -12.52 -14.24
C LEU A 18 -6.77 -12.30 -15.09
N TYR A 19 -5.91 -11.39 -14.70
CA TYR A 19 -4.60 -11.21 -15.34
C TYR A 19 -3.56 -12.06 -14.63
N VAL A 20 -3.01 -13.04 -15.33
CA VAL A 20 -2.07 -14.02 -14.78
C VAL A 20 -0.65 -13.45 -14.80
N ILE A 21 0.00 -13.47 -13.64
CA ILE A 21 1.41 -13.05 -13.49
C ILE A 21 2.21 -14.21 -12.90
N ARG A 22 3.22 -14.68 -13.64
CA ARG A 22 4.19 -15.64 -13.13
C ARG A 22 5.25 -14.92 -12.29
N SER A 23 5.58 -15.48 -11.15
CA SER A 23 6.57 -14.89 -10.24
C SER A 23 7.25 -15.96 -9.36
N ALA A 24 8.33 -15.59 -8.69
CA ALA A 24 9.10 -16.46 -7.79
C ALA A 24 8.39 -16.62 -6.43
N ILE A 25 7.16 -17.10 -6.44
CA ILE A 25 6.35 -17.39 -5.26
C ILE A 25 6.09 -18.88 -5.13
N LYS A 26 5.74 -19.34 -3.92
CA LYS A 26 5.48 -20.75 -3.62
C LYS A 26 4.00 -21.16 -3.73
N SER A 27 3.09 -20.19 -3.64
CA SER A 27 1.64 -20.43 -3.65
C SER A 27 0.93 -19.48 -4.60
N ILE A 28 -0.26 -19.87 -5.06
CA ILE A 28 -1.13 -19.01 -5.88
C ILE A 28 -1.73 -17.91 -4.99
N GLY A 29 -1.71 -16.68 -5.47
CA GLY A 29 -2.25 -15.52 -4.77
C GLY A 29 -3.16 -14.67 -5.64
N LEU A 30 -4.26 -14.19 -5.08
CA LEU A 30 -5.18 -13.24 -5.71
C LEU A 30 -4.91 -11.84 -5.17
N GLN A 31 -4.76 -10.88 -6.06
CA GLN A 31 -4.56 -9.46 -5.73
C GLN A 31 -5.49 -8.61 -6.59
N MET A 32 -6.05 -7.54 -6.03
CA MET A 32 -6.80 -6.53 -6.78
C MET A 32 -6.06 -5.20 -6.73
N ARG A 33 -6.00 -4.51 -7.87
CA ARG A 33 -5.52 -3.13 -7.98
C ARG A 33 -6.63 -2.15 -7.63
N GLU A 34 -6.28 -0.91 -7.37
CA GLU A 34 -7.24 0.17 -7.09
C GLU A 34 -8.21 0.43 -8.27
N ASP A 35 -7.77 0.19 -9.50
CA ASP A 35 -8.59 0.28 -10.72
C ASP A 35 -9.57 -0.90 -10.89
N GLY A 36 -9.62 -1.83 -9.94
CA GLY A 36 -10.46 -3.02 -10.00
C GLY A 36 -9.84 -4.20 -10.77
N THR A 37 -8.65 -4.04 -11.37
CA THR A 37 -7.95 -5.11 -12.08
C THR A 37 -7.61 -6.27 -11.14
N VAL A 38 -8.02 -7.48 -11.48
CA VAL A 38 -7.74 -8.68 -10.68
C VAL A 38 -6.52 -9.41 -11.21
N LEU A 39 -5.50 -9.55 -10.37
CA LEU A 39 -4.25 -10.23 -10.69
C LEU A 39 -4.21 -11.59 -10.01
N LEU A 40 -3.97 -12.64 -10.79
CA LEU A 40 -3.67 -13.98 -10.31
C LEU A 40 -2.16 -14.22 -10.39
N ARG A 41 -1.49 -14.16 -9.25
CA ARG A 41 -0.06 -14.47 -9.17
C ARG A 41 0.13 -15.97 -9.00
N ILE A 42 0.95 -16.56 -9.86
CA ILE A 42 1.22 -18.00 -9.84
C ILE A 42 2.73 -18.28 -9.82
N PRO A 43 3.17 -19.44 -9.27
CA PRO A 43 4.56 -19.87 -9.35
C PRO A 43 5.05 -20.00 -10.81
N ASN A 44 6.31 -19.65 -11.06
CA ASN A 44 6.90 -19.72 -12.39
C ASN A 44 6.78 -21.13 -13.03
N ARG A 45 6.87 -22.18 -12.23
CA ARG A 45 6.87 -23.60 -12.70
C ARG A 45 5.48 -24.24 -12.68
N LEU A 46 4.41 -23.52 -12.38
CA LEU A 46 3.06 -24.06 -12.39
C LEU A 46 2.66 -24.45 -13.82
N SER A 47 2.24 -25.72 -14.02
CA SER A 47 1.77 -26.18 -15.33
C SER A 47 0.41 -25.58 -15.69
N ALA A 48 0.09 -25.53 -16.99
CA ALA A 48 -1.22 -25.06 -17.44
C ALA A 48 -2.35 -25.93 -16.91
N ARG A 49 -2.16 -27.26 -16.85
CA ARG A 49 -3.14 -28.21 -16.30
C ARG A 49 -3.40 -27.93 -14.83
N ALA A 50 -2.34 -27.77 -14.01
CA ALA A 50 -2.49 -27.50 -12.59
C ALA A 50 -3.17 -26.12 -12.33
N LEU A 51 -2.93 -25.13 -13.19
CA LEU A 51 -3.63 -23.84 -13.14
C LEU A 51 -5.12 -24.03 -13.45
N GLN A 52 -5.47 -24.78 -14.49
CA GLN A 52 -6.86 -25.05 -14.86
C GLN A 52 -7.60 -25.80 -13.74
N ASP A 53 -6.97 -26.84 -13.18
CA ASP A 53 -7.54 -27.61 -12.05
C ASP A 53 -7.79 -26.70 -10.83
N PHE A 54 -6.85 -25.77 -10.55
CA PHE A 54 -7.01 -24.78 -9.49
C PHE A 54 -8.18 -23.85 -9.77
N LEU A 55 -8.29 -23.28 -10.96
CA LEU A 55 -9.37 -22.37 -11.33
C LEU A 55 -10.73 -23.01 -11.24
N THR A 56 -10.85 -24.26 -11.69
CA THR A 56 -12.10 -25.05 -11.62
C THR A 56 -12.50 -25.31 -10.15
N ARG A 57 -11.55 -25.76 -9.34
CA ARG A 57 -11.82 -26.09 -7.93
C ARG A 57 -12.13 -24.87 -7.09
N GLU A 58 -11.39 -23.77 -7.31
CA GLU A 58 -11.45 -22.58 -6.46
C GLU A 58 -12.32 -21.45 -7.06
N GLN A 59 -13.11 -21.72 -8.11
CA GLN A 59 -13.92 -20.71 -8.79
C GLN A 59 -14.79 -19.90 -7.82
N THR A 60 -15.50 -20.58 -6.93
CA THR A 60 -16.39 -19.92 -5.96
C THR A 60 -15.60 -19.03 -5.01
N TRP A 61 -14.45 -19.49 -4.51
CA TRP A 61 -13.57 -18.70 -3.66
C TRP A 61 -13.03 -17.47 -4.38
N ILE A 62 -12.62 -17.60 -5.66
CA ILE A 62 -12.12 -16.47 -6.47
C ILE A 62 -13.19 -15.39 -6.58
N TRP A 63 -14.43 -15.76 -6.90
CA TRP A 63 -15.56 -14.83 -6.99
C TRP A 63 -15.83 -14.11 -5.66
N GLN A 64 -16.01 -14.86 -4.59
CA GLN A 64 -16.27 -14.30 -3.25
C GLN A 64 -15.14 -13.36 -2.81
N LYS A 65 -13.89 -13.77 -3.04
CA LYS A 65 -12.73 -12.97 -2.68
C LYS A 65 -12.65 -11.68 -3.49
N THR A 66 -12.96 -11.74 -4.78
CA THR A 66 -13.00 -10.59 -5.66
C THR A 66 -14.09 -9.60 -5.24
N GLU A 67 -15.31 -10.07 -4.97
CA GLU A 67 -16.41 -9.25 -4.49
C GLU A 67 -16.07 -8.56 -3.14
N GLN A 68 -15.47 -9.32 -2.23
CA GLN A 68 -15.00 -8.76 -0.95
C GLN A 68 -13.95 -7.67 -1.15
N MET A 69 -13.01 -7.87 -2.06
CA MET A 69 -11.98 -6.86 -2.37
C MET A 69 -12.60 -5.61 -3.02
N GLN A 70 -13.53 -5.78 -3.97
CA GLN A 70 -14.25 -4.66 -4.60
C GLN A 70 -15.04 -3.84 -3.60
N SER A 71 -15.78 -4.50 -2.70
CA SER A 71 -16.52 -3.82 -1.63
C SER A 71 -15.60 -3.01 -0.74
N ARG A 72 -14.45 -3.58 -0.35
CA ARG A 72 -13.46 -2.87 0.47
C ARG A 72 -12.88 -1.64 -0.24
N ILE A 73 -12.59 -1.73 -1.55
CA ILE A 73 -12.09 -0.59 -2.33
C ILE A 73 -13.16 0.50 -2.43
N LYS A 74 -14.42 0.12 -2.69
CA LYS A 74 -15.54 1.07 -2.75
C LYS A 74 -15.85 1.76 -1.42
N GLN A 75 -15.62 1.08 -0.30
CA GLN A 75 -15.86 1.60 1.04
C GLN A 75 -14.73 2.49 1.56
N ARG A 76 -13.56 2.49 0.89
CA ARG A 76 -12.46 3.36 1.31
C ARG A 76 -12.82 4.82 1.14
N GLU A 77 -12.57 5.58 2.19
CA GLU A 77 -12.74 7.02 2.21
C GLU A 77 -11.69 7.72 1.35
N THR A 78 -12.06 8.85 0.80
CA THR A 78 -11.08 9.76 0.19
C THR A 78 -10.39 10.56 1.29
N THR A 79 -9.17 10.97 1.05
CA THR A 79 -8.42 11.83 1.99
C THR A 79 -8.98 13.26 2.07
N GLY A 80 -9.88 13.63 1.15
CA GLY A 80 -10.29 15.02 0.96
C GLY A 80 -9.20 15.90 0.37
N ALA A 81 -8.11 15.29 -0.12
CA ALA A 81 -6.98 16.03 -0.67
C ALA A 81 -7.37 16.79 -1.94
N ILE A 82 -6.89 18.01 -2.06
CA ILE A 82 -6.94 18.81 -3.29
C ILE A 82 -6.15 18.05 -4.38
N PRO A 83 -6.67 17.90 -5.61
CA PRO A 83 -5.91 17.33 -6.71
C PRO A 83 -4.55 18.01 -6.88
N VAL A 84 -3.51 17.23 -7.17
CA VAL A 84 -2.13 17.76 -7.20
C VAL A 84 -1.95 18.88 -8.22
N GLU A 85 -2.74 18.87 -9.30
CA GLU A 85 -2.74 19.90 -10.35
C GLU A 85 -3.35 21.22 -9.90
N GLN A 86 -4.10 21.23 -8.80
CA GLN A 86 -4.76 22.41 -8.22
C GLN A 86 -4.02 22.97 -6.99
N LEU A 87 -2.95 22.30 -6.55
CA LEU A 87 -2.17 22.76 -5.40
C LEU A 87 -1.40 24.04 -5.75
N SER A 88 -1.62 25.08 -4.96
CA SER A 88 -0.81 26.30 -5.03
C SER A 88 0.57 26.08 -4.40
N SER A 89 1.51 27.00 -4.67
CA SER A 89 2.82 26.99 -4.00
C SER A 89 2.68 27.08 -2.48
N ARG A 90 1.71 27.84 -1.99
CA ARG A 90 1.41 27.97 -0.56
C ARG A 90 0.95 26.63 0.05
N ASP A 91 0.07 25.90 -0.64
CA ASP A 91 -0.38 24.57 -0.18
C ASP A 91 0.80 23.61 -0.11
N LEU A 92 1.65 23.61 -1.12
CA LEU A 92 2.86 22.77 -1.14
C LEU A 92 3.81 23.09 0.02
N ASP A 93 3.96 24.35 0.37
CA ASP A 93 4.83 24.77 1.48
C ASP A 93 4.23 24.37 2.84
N GLN A 94 2.91 24.51 3.02
CA GLN A 94 2.23 24.02 4.23
C GLN A 94 2.33 22.51 4.38
N ILE A 95 2.17 21.75 3.28
CA ILE A 95 2.32 20.29 3.28
C ILE A 95 3.74 19.89 3.68
N LYS A 96 4.76 20.53 3.09
CA LYS A 96 6.18 20.29 3.42
C LYS A 96 6.47 20.61 4.88
N GLU A 97 5.98 21.76 5.37
CA GLU A 97 6.18 22.20 6.74
C GLU A 97 5.55 21.22 7.73
N LYS A 98 4.28 20.84 7.56
CA LYS A 98 3.59 19.90 8.44
C LYS A 98 4.29 18.55 8.48
N ILE A 99 4.57 17.95 7.33
CA ILE A 99 5.23 16.63 7.27
C ILE A 99 6.67 16.74 7.78
N GLY A 100 7.40 17.78 7.39
CA GLY A 100 8.78 18.02 7.80
C GLY A 100 8.92 18.21 9.32
N SER A 101 8.02 18.94 9.96
CA SER A 101 8.01 19.15 11.41
C SER A 101 7.78 17.81 12.17
N ARG A 102 6.87 16.95 11.68
CA ARG A 102 6.64 15.62 12.28
C ARG A 102 7.87 14.72 12.11
N VAL A 103 8.51 14.75 10.94
CA VAL A 103 9.76 14.00 10.71
C VAL A 103 10.87 14.50 11.65
N ALA A 104 11.05 15.81 11.79
CA ALA A 104 12.06 16.39 12.67
C ALA A 104 11.81 16.00 14.14
N TYR A 105 10.56 16.05 14.58
CA TYR A 105 10.16 15.67 15.93
C TYR A 105 10.48 14.20 16.22
N TYR A 106 9.97 13.28 15.38
CA TYR A 106 10.15 11.85 15.62
C TYR A 106 11.56 11.37 15.36
N SER A 107 12.29 11.93 14.38
CA SER A 107 13.70 11.57 14.17
C SER A 107 14.58 11.87 15.39
N LYS A 108 14.30 13.00 16.07
CA LYS A 108 14.98 13.36 17.32
C LYS A 108 14.65 12.38 18.44
N ILE A 109 13.39 12.07 18.66
CA ILE A 109 12.94 11.13 19.73
C ILE A 109 13.46 9.71 19.47
N MET A 110 13.40 9.28 18.21
CA MET A 110 13.87 7.95 17.81
C MET A 110 15.40 7.87 17.73
N GLY A 111 16.11 8.99 17.80
CA GLY A 111 17.58 9.02 17.71
C GLY A 111 18.09 8.53 16.36
N VAL A 112 17.40 8.85 15.28
CA VAL A 112 17.77 8.46 13.90
C VAL A 112 18.04 9.66 13.01
N THR A 113 19.00 9.52 12.11
CA THR A 113 19.31 10.54 11.11
C THR A 113 18.53 10.29 9.84
N VAL A 114 18.08 11.36 9.19
CA VAL A 114 17.38 11.31 7.91
C VAL A 114 18.17 12.04 6.84
N GLY A 115 18.08 11.54 5.61
CA GLY A 115 18.61 12.22 4.45
C GLY A 115 17.59 13.22 3.89
N ARG A 116 17.45 13.25 2.56
CA ARG A 116 16.50 14.13 1.90
C ARG A 116 15.05 13.67 2.14
N ILE A 117 14.18 14.62 2.49
CA ILE A 117 12.74 14.42 2.54
C ILE A 117 12.14 14.93 1.22
N THR A 118 11.29 14.15 0.59
CA THR A 118 10.60 14.51 -0.65
C THR A 118 9.11 14.26 -0.53
N ILE A 119 8.29 15.24 -0.87
CA ILE A 119 6.84 15.08 -1.00
C ILE A 119 6.52 14.58 -2.40
N ARG A 120 5.68 13.57 -2.51
CA ARG A 120 5.34 12.88 -3.75
C ARG A 120 3.83 12.75 -3.91
N HIS A 121 3.39 12.68 -5.17
CA HIS A 121 2.09 12.16 -5.54
C HIS A 121 2.27 10.69 -5.99
N GLN A 122 1.99 9.75 -5.11
CA GLN A 122 2.13 8.31 -5.37
C GLN A 122 0.78 7.61 -5.23
N LYS A 123 0.43 6.76 -6.20
CA LYS A 123 -0.87 6.05 -6.23
C LYS A 123 -0.92 4.79 -5.33
N THR A 124 0.20 4.35 -4.78
CA THR A 124 0.27 3.03 -4.10
C THR A 124 0.95 3.04 -2.74
N ARG A 125 1.50 4.19 -2.31
CA ARG A 125 2.28 4.27 -1.07
C ARG A 125 2.05 5.58 -0.35
N TRP A 126 1.94 5.49 0.97
CA TRP A 126 1.89 6.64 1.86
C TRP A 126 3.28 7.21 2.12
N GLY A 127 4.28 6.32 2.22
CA GLY A 127 5.67 6.69 2.43
C GLY A 127 6.63 5.66 1.87
N SER A 128 7.92 5.98 1.93
CA SER A 128 9.02 5.04 1.71
C SER A 128 10.33 5.58 2.26
N CYS A 129 11.16 4.67 2.79
CA CYS A 129 12.52 4.95 3.22
C CYS A 129 13.52 4.18 2.34
N SER A 130 14.57 4.84 1.87
CA SER A 130 15.67 4.16 1.19
C SER A 130 16.76 3.74 2.18
N SER A 131 17.64 2.80 1.77
CA SER A 131 18.80 2.39 2.57
C SER A 131 19.74 3.56 2.91
N LYS A 132 19.76 4.61 2.07
CA LYS A 132 20.52 5.86 2.32
C LYS A 132 19.80 6.81 3.27
N GLY A 133 18.61 6.47 3.76
CA GLY A 133 17.83 7.29 4.68
C GLY A 133 17.04 8.42 4.02
N ASN A 134 16.91 8.44 2.70
CA ASN A 134 16.02 9.38 2.05
C ASN A 134 14.57 8.92 2.24
N LEU A 135 13.71 9.87 2.64
CA LEU A 135 12.30 9.64 2.92
C LEU A 135 11.44 10.26 1.81
N ASN A 136 10.44 9.54 1.38
CA ASN A 136 9.39 10.10 0.54
C ASN A 136 8.06 9.95 1.26
N PHE A 137 7.23 10.99 1.22
CA PHE A 137 5.89 10.98 1.78
C PHE A 137 4.86 11.41 0.74
N ASN A 138 3.71 10.79 0.76
CA ASN A 138 2.60 11.21 -0.07
C ASN A 138 2.02 12.52 0.47
N TYR A 139 1.78 13.50 -0.42
CA TYR A 139 1.22 14.79 -0.02
C TYR A 139 -0.15 14.66 0.67
N GLN A 140 -0.91 13.63 0.32
CA GLN A 140 -2.25 13.40 0.87
C GLN A 140 -2.24 13.08 2.38
N LEU A 141 -1.09 12.74 2.97
CA LEU A 141 -0.92 12.61 4.42
C LEU A 141 -1.24 13.90 5.17
N TYR A 142 -1.07 15.06 4.52
CA TYR A 142 -1.41 16.36 5.09
C TYR A 142 -2.89 16.47 5.49
N TYR A 143 -3.76 15.82 4.72
CA TYR A 143 -5.22 15.86 4.88
C TYR A 143 -5.75 14.77 5.83
N LEU A 144 -4.91 13.86 6.26
CA LEU A 144 -5.29 12.82 7.22
C LEU A 144 -5.23 13.33 8.67
N PRO A 145 -5.94 12.66 9.60
CA PRO A 145 -5.73 12.85 11.03
C PRO A 145 -4.25 12.75 11.41
N GLU A 146 -3.82 13.55 12.37
CA GLU A 146 -2.41 13.66 12.73
C GLU A 146 -1.82 12.31 13.20
N GLU A 147 -2.61 11.49 13.89
CA GLU A 147 -2.20 10.17 14.35
C GLU A 147 -1.83 9.22 13.20
N LEU A 148 -2.49 9.38 12.04
CA LEU A 148 -2.18 8.59 10.85
C LEU A 148 -0.92 9.10 10.15
N LEU A 149 -0.73 10.42 10.09
CA LEU A 149 0.52 11.01 9.62
C LEU A 149 1.69 10.56 10.50
N ASP A 150 1.54 10.65 11.80
CA ASP A 150 2.55 10.25 12.78
C ASP A 150 2.92 8.77 12.65
N TYR A 151 1.91 7.91 12.53
CA TYR A 151 2.14 6.49 12.30
C TYR A 151 2.99 6.26 11.04
N VAL A 152 2.69 6.93 9.92
CA VAL A 152 3.47 6.77 8.69
C VAL A 152 4.89 7.32 8.87
N VAL A 153 5.05 8.46 9.52
CA VAL A 153 6.38 9.03 9.82
C VAL A 153 7.21 8.07 10.67
N ILE A 154 6.66 7.57 11.77
CA ILE A 154 7.34 6.60 12.66
C ILE A 154 7.69 5.32 11.88
N HIS A 155 6.79 4.82 11.03
CA HIS A 155 7.02 3.65 10.19
C HIS A 155 8.22 3.84 9.26
N GLU A 156 8.30 4.97 8.57
CA GLU A 156 9.42 5.25 7.66
C GLU A 156 10.73 5.51 8.41
N LEU A 157 10.66 6.11 9.59
CA LEU A 157 11.84 6.30 10.45
C LEU A 157 12.34 4.99 11.06
N ALA A 158 11.46 4.05 11.39
CA ALA A 158 11.85 2.72 11.87
C ALA A 158 12.68 1.94 10.83
N HIS A 159 12.47 2.20 9.54
CA HIS A 159 13.32 1.65 8.48
C HIS A 159 14.77 2.14 8.53
N ARG A 160 15.09 3.18 9.30
CA ARG A 160 16.49 3.59 9.55
C ARG A 160 17.27 2.55 10.38
N ARG A 161 16.56 1.71 11.12
CA ARG A 161 17.15 0.64 11.95
C ARG A 161 16.87 -0.74 11.35
N HIS A 162 15.69 -0.96 10.81
CA HIS A 162 15.22 -2.25 10.30
C HIS A 162 14.60 -2.09 8.91
N MET A 163 15.34 -2.46 7.85
CA MET A 163 14.89 -2.30 6.46
C MET A 163 13.75 -3.26 6.06
N ASN A 164 13.53 -4.32 6.81
CA ASN A 164 12.46 -5.28 6.61
C ASN A 164 11.38 -5.12 7.70
N HIS A 165 10.19 -5.65 7.46
CA HIS A 165 9.09 -5.62 8.43
C HIS A 165 9.14 -6.85 9.37
N SER A 166 10.31 -7.11 9.99
CA SER A 166 10.52 -8.17 10.97
C SER A 166 9.80 -7.88 12.29
N ALA A 167 9.89 -8.80 13.26
CA ALA A 167 9.39 -8.58 14.61
C ALA A 167 10.08 -7.36 15.26
N ASP A 168 11.41 -7.21 15.08
CA ASP A 168 12.18 -6.09 15.59
C ASP A 168 11.74 -4.74 15.01
N PHE A 169 11.40 -4.71 13.71
CA PHE A 169 10.81 -3.52 13.09
C PHE A 169 9.52 -3.10 13.79
N TRP A 170 8.60 -4.04 13.99
CA TRP A 170 7.32 -3.72 14.63
C TRP A 170 7.48 -3.37 16.10
N ALA A 171 8.42 -4.00 16.81
CA ALA A 171 8.77 -3.62 18.17
C ALA A 171 9.34 -2.17 18.23
N GLU A 172 10.13 -1.77 17.24
CA GLU A 172 10.63 -0.39 17.15
C GLU A 172 9.48 0.60 16.89
N VAL A 173 8.54 0.28 15.98
CA VAL A 173 7.36 1.11 15.73
C VAL A 173 6.49 1.23 17.00
N GLU A 174 6.27 0.13 17.72
CA GLU A 174 5.41 0.07 18.91
C GLU A 174 5.91 0.96 20.06
N LYS A 175 7.24 1.17 20.18
CA LYS A 175 7.82 2.07 21.18
C LYS A 175 7.34 3.52 21.07
N TYR A 176 7.07 3.98 19.85
CA TYR A 176 6.73 5.38 19.55
C TYR A 176 5.28 5.57 19.10
N CYS A 177 4.61 4.48 18.71
CA CYS A 177 3.21 4.40 18.34
C CYS A 177 2.63 3.10 18.93
N PRO A 178 2.28 3.08 20.24
CA PRO A 178 1.79 1.85 20.90
C PRO A 178 0.53 1.28 20.26
N ASP A 179 -0.30 2.12 19.69
CA ASP A 179 -1.54 1.78 19.01
C ASP A 179 -1.37 1.58 17.48
N TYR A 180 -0.14 1.36 16.99
CA TYR A 180 0.18 1.27 15.56
C TYR A 180 -0.71 0.27 14.79
N LYS A 181 -1.18 -0.79 15.45
CA LYS A 181 -2.07 -1.78 14.82
C LYS A 181 -3.42 -1.17 14.46
N VAL A 182 -3.92 -0.27 15.32
CA VAL A 182 -5.16 0.49 15.08
C VAL A 182 -4.93 1.49 13.95
N GLN A 183 -3.85 2.29 14.03
CA GLN A 183 -3.54 3.28 13.01
C GLN A 183 -3.30 2.64 11.64
N ARG A 184 -2.58 1.51 11.61
CA ARG A 184 -2.38 0.72 10.39
C ARG A 184 -3.70 0.21 9.79
N LYS A 185 -4.67 -0.16 10.62
CA LYS A 185 -6.00 -0.58 10.16
C LYS A 185 -6.78 0.62 9.60
N ARG A 186 -6.83 1.73 10.33
CA ARG A 186 -7.49 2.99 9.91
C ARG A 186 -6.90 3.52 8.59
N LEU A 187 -5.58 3.54 8.45
CA LEU A 187 -4.92 4.01 7.21
C LEU A 187 -5.35 3.21 5.98
N LYS A 188 -5.72 1.93 6.12
CA LYS A 188 -6.25 1.10 5.03
C LYS A 188 -7.68 1.46 4.63
N GLU A 189 -8.38 2.23 5.43
CA GLU A 189 -9.73 2.73 5.15
C GLU A 189 -9.69 3.92 4.18
N TYR A 190 -8.52 4.54 4.00
CA TYR A 190 -8.30 5.60 3.02
C TYR A 190 -7.73 5.05 1.71
N LYS A 191 -8.14 5.69 0.60
CA LYS A 191 -7.55 5.44 -0.73
C LYS A 191 -6.69 6.62 -1.15
N LEU A 192 -5.59 6.31 -1.82
CA LEU A 192 -4.80 7.30 -2.54
C LEU A 192 -5.50 7.63 -3.86
N VAL A 193 -5.60 8.89 -4.21
CA VAL A 193 -6.19 9.39 -5.46
C VAL A 193 -5.14 10.07 -6.31
#